data_50226c291d158e57c30c04075d3f3631
#
_entry.id   50226c291d158e57c30c04075d3f3631
#
_cell.length_a   1.000
_cell.length_b   1.000
_cell.length_c   1.000
_cell.angle_alpha   90.00
_cell.angle_beta   90.00
_cell.angle_gamma   90.00
#
_symmetry.space_group_name_H-M   'P 1'
#
loop_
_entity.id
_entity.type
_entity.pdbx_description
1 polymer ?
#
loop_
_entity_poly.entity_id
_entity_poly.type
_entity_poly.pdbx_seq_one_letter_code
_entity_poly.pdbx_strand_id
1 'polypeptide(L)'
;VVVLAVSVVLVRCTAEPEGPAAPDFGTPADAWQKNELGYYFNTSGQAMPAAVLKGMDVSKFQGEVDWEKAKAAGIDFAIIRCGYGGEWDGQEENWAQDDTYWRRNADECTRLGIPFGTYLYSYATTVEEARSEADHVARLLGLTAPPQEGLDDYTAAPYQLSYPVYYDLEDKYISGVFPAEMAELTEAFFSRLEEHGYTGKQGLYASLNWVRGRFSDPGFDQWRGNLWIARFADELGYNGTYDMWQSTYSAPGADYGVQSETVDLDFIMRPFKFAGVSACNGKTAAPVLLNDTRTDELHMDGKDAYATLAT
;
A
#
# COMPACT_ATOMS: atom_id res chain seq x y z
N VAL A 1 -53.85 -25.19 1.59
CA VAL A 1 -52.91 -24.30 0.94
C VAL A 1 -52.15 -23.61 2.06
N VAL A 2 -50.91 -24.07 2.32
CA VAL A 2 -50.01 -23.45 3.30
C VAL A 2 -49.06 -22.54 2.51
N VAL A 3 -49.15 -21.25 2.73
CA VAL A 3 -48.25 -20.26 2.16
C VAL A 3 -47.02 -20.18 3.09
N LEU A 4 -45.87 -20.73 2.66
CA LEU A 4 -44.60 -20.48 3.31
C LEU A 4 -44.10 -19.08 2.90
N ALA A 5 -44.05 -18.17 3.86
CA ALA A 5 -43.38 -16.90 3.70
C ALA A 5 -41.86 -17.15 3.85
N VAL A 6 -41.13 -17.02 2.77
CA VAL A 6 -39.67 -16.97 2.78
C VAL A 6 -39.26 -15.56 3.21
N SER A 7 -38.74 -15.44 4.43
CA SER A 7 -38.15 -14.20 4.88
C SER A 7 -36.74 -14.09 4.29
N VAL A 8 -36.58 -13.23 3.29
CA VAL A 8 -35.26 -12.83 2.81
C VAL A 8 -34.62 -11.96 3.89
N VAL A 9 -33.63 -12.48 4.56
CA VAL A 9 -32.78 -11.71 5.46
C VAL A 9 -31.80 -10.93 4.57
N LEU A 10 -32.12 -9.69 4.32
CA LEU A 10 -31.14 -8.73 3.77
C LEU A 10 -30.04 -8.54 4.81
N VAL A 11 -28.89 -9.18 4.62
CA VAL A 11 -27.68 -8.84 5.33
C VAL A 11 -27.24 -7.45 4.82
N ARG A 12 -27.63 -6.43 5.57
CA ARG A 12 -27.02 -5.11 5.40
C ARG A 12 -25.54 -5.26 5.73
N CYS A 13 -24.66 -4.97 4.80
CA CYS A 13 -23.27 -4.63 5.11
C CYS A 13 -23.33 -3.47 6.11
N THR A 14 -23.16 -3.79 7.37
CA THR A 14 -22.91 -2.79 8.40
C THR A 14 -21.52 -2.23 8.14
N ALA A 15 -21.40 -0.92 8.12
CA ALA A 15 -20.12 -0.24 8.11
C ALA A 15 -19.13 -0.95 9.05
N GLU A 16 -17.89 -1.09 8.61
CA GLU A 16 -16.82 -1.62 9.46
C GLU A 16 -16.86 -0.90 10.81
N PRO A 17 -16.68 -1.62 11.93
CA PRO A 17 -16.54 -0.96 13.19
C PRO A 17 -15.31 -0.05 13.10
N GLU A 18 -15.53 1.26 13.21
CA GLU A 18 -14.44 2.21 13.37
C GLU A 18 -13.54 1.67 14.49
N GLY A 19 -12.27 1.43 14.16
CA GLY A 19 -11.27 1.08 15.16
C GLY A 19 -11.27 2.16 16.24
N PRO A 20 -10.81 1.86 17.45
CA PRO A 20 -10.75 2.88 18.49
C PRO A 20 -10.00 4.08 17.96
N ALA A 21 -10.63 5.26 18.01
CA ALA A 21 -10.02 6.51 17.61
C ALA A 21 -8.64 6.60 18.26
N ALA A 22 -7.60 6.80 17.42
CA ALA A 22 -6.26 7.00 17.96
C ALA A 22 -6.30 8.20 18.90
N PRO A 23 -5.61 8.13 20.05
CA PRO A 23 -5.55 9.28 20.94
C PRO A 23 -4.96 10.47 20.19
N ASP A 24 -5.65 11.58 20.22
CA ASP A 24 -5.18 12.85 19.64
C ASP A 24 -4.01 13.36 20.48
N PHE A 25 -2.79 12.99 20.08
CA PHE A 25 -1.57 13.48 20.69
C PHE A 25 -1.10 14.83 20.11
N GLY A 26 -1.92 15.45 19.25
CA GLY A 26 -1.57 16.69 18.58
C GLY A 26 -0.36 16.48 17.66
N THR A 27 -0.62 16.27 16.38
CA THR A 27 0.44 16.13 15.38
C THR A 27 1.30 17.40 15.37
N PRO A 28 2.63 17.32 15.53
CA PRO A 28 3.50 18.48 15.35
C PRO A 28 3.25 19.11 13.98
N ALA A 29 3.32 20.42 13.89
CA ALA A 29 3.03 21.17 12.66
C ALA A 29 3.93 20.76 11.47
N ASP A 30 5.08 20.19 11.76
CA ASP A 30 6.09 19.71 10.81
C ASP A 30 6.10 18.18 10.65
N ALA A 31 5.15 17.46 11.27
CA ALA A 31 5.04 16.02 11.09
C ALA A 31 4.89 15.66 9.60
N TRP A 32 5.60 14.60 9.19
CA TRP A 32 5.69 14.11 7.82
C TRP A 32 6.14 15.13 6.77
N GLN A 33 6.72 16.24 7.21
CA GLN A 33 7.38 17.21 6.35
C GLN A 33 8.89 17.02 6.40
N LYS A 34 9.57 17.44 5.35
CA LYS A 34 11.04 17.52 5.33
C LYS A 34 11.49 18.81 6.02
N ASN A 35 12.50 18.68 6.86
CA ASN A 35 13.22 19.86 7.36
C ASN A 35 14.22 20.40 6.32
N GLU A 36 14.94 21.46 6.68
CA GLU A 36 15.99 22.07 5.83
C GLU A 36 17.13 21.10 5.45
N LEU A 37 17.34 20.03 6.25
CA LEU A 37 18.33 18.98 6.00
C LEU A 37 17.79 17.84 5.12
N GLY A 38 16.50 17.88 4.75
CA GLY A 38 15.86 16.89 3.90
C GLY A 38 15.35 15.65 4.62
N TYR A 39 15.26 15.65 5.96
CA TYR A 39 14.70 14.54 6.74
C TYR A 39 13.22 14.72 6.99
N TYR A 40 12.45 13.64 6.85
CA TYR A 40 11.07 13.60 7.34
C TYR A 40 11.04 13.43 8.86
N PHE A 41 9.98 13.91 9.47
CA PHE A 41 9.71 13.78 10.90
C PHE A 41 8.41 13.01 11.14
N ASN A 42 8.41 12.16 12.18
CA ASN A 42 7.19 11.51 12.65
C ASN A 42 6.37 12.44 13.57
N THR A 43 5.24 11.94 14.05
CA THR A 43 4.32 12.68 14.95
C THR A 43 4.91 13.01 16.31
N SER A 44 5.97 12.32 16.73
CA SER A 44 6.71 12.63 17.97
C SER A 44 7.84 13.64 17.77
N GLY A 45 8.00 14.18 16.55
CA GLY A 45 9.08 15.11 16.23
C GLY A 45 10.46 14.43 16.09
N GLN A 46 10.49 13.11 15.87
CA GLN A 46 11.74 12.38 15.63
C GLN A 46 12.04 12.32 14.14
N ALA A 47 13.30 12.56 13.78
CA ALA A 47 13.73 12.44 12.40
C ALA A 47 13.71 10.98 11.93
N MET A 48 13.28 10.79 10.67
CA MET A 48 13.26 9.50 9.98
C MET A 48 14.27 9.51 8.82
N PRO A 49 15.59 9.42 9.10
CA PRO A 49 16.61 9.63 8.09
C PRO A 49 16.63 8.55 7.01
N ALA A 50 16.09 7.37 7.29
CA ALA A 50 15.94 6.29 6.30
C ALA A 50 14.72 6.47 5.37
N ALA A 51 13.78 7.36 5.69
CA ALA A 51 12.65 7.68 4.85
C ALA A 51 13.09 8.62 3.71
N VAL A 52 13.14 8.12 2.49
CA VAL A 52 13.68 8.86 1.33
C VAL A 52 12.60 9.42 0.42
N LEU A 53 11.47 8.73 0.27
CA LEU A 53 10.31 9.16 -0.49
C LEU A 53 9.06 9.05 0.37
N LYS A 54 8.16 10.02 0.20
CA LYS A 54 6.84 10.05 0.83
C LYS A 54 5.77 9.79 -0.22
N GLY A 55 4.96 8.79 0.02
CA GLY A 55 3.78 8.46 -0.77
C GLY A 55 2.50 8.59 0.02
N MET A 56 1.41 8.37 -0.67
CA MET A 56 0.11 8.12 -0.05
C MET A 56 -0.57 6.95 -0.73
N ASP A 57 -1.30 6.16 0.03
CA ASP A 57 -2.19 5.18 -0.56
C ASP A 57 -3.64 5.68 -0.51
N VAL A 58 -4.38 5.35 -1.55
CA VAL A 58 -5.73 5.85 -1.75
C VAL A 58 -6.65 4.81 -2.33
N SER A 59 -7.92 4.94 -1.99
CA SER A 59 -9.03 4.15 -2.50
C SER A 59 -10.27 5.03 -2.68
N LYS A 60 -11.41 4.42 -2.92
CA LYS A 60 -12.69 5.14 -2.96
C LYS A 60 -13.00 5.93 -1.68
N PHE A 61 -12.40 5.55 -0.56
CA PHE A 61 -12.64 6.20 0.73
C PHE A 61 -12.04 7.60 0.83
N GLN A 62 -10.98 7.89 0.08
CA GLN A 62 -10.38 9.23 -0.01
C GLN A 62 -11.17 10.17 -0.92
N GLY A 63 -12.15 9.63 -1.68
CA GLY A 63 -12.93 10.40 -2.63
C GLY A 63 -12.12 10.86 -3.84
N GLU A 64 -12.52 11.95 -4.45
CA GLU A 64 -11.79 12.54 -5.56
C GLU A 64 -10.53 13.24 -5.08
N VAL A 65 -9.36 12.80 -5.57
CA VAL A 65 -8.06 13.34 -5.18
C VAL A 65 -7.66 14.49 -6.11
N ASP A 66 -7.24 15.61 -5.55
CA ASP A 66 -6.52 16.68 -6.24
C ASP A 66 -5.02 16.32 -6.29
N TRP A 67 -4.63 15.61 -7.33
CA TRP A 67 -3.26 15.13 -7.51
C TRP A 67 -2.22 16.23 -7.73
N GLU A 68 -2.63 17.40 -8.24
CA GLU A 68 -1.74 18.56 -8.34
C GLU A 68 -1.39 19.09 -6.94
N LYS A 69 -2.39 19.17 -6.07
CA LYS A 69 -2.20 19.52 -4.67
C LYS A 69 -1.38 18.48 -3.92
N ALA A 70 -1.66 17.18 -4.09
CA ALA A 70 -0.88 16.10 -3.49
C ALA A 70 0.60 16.20 -3.87
N LYS A 71 0.90 16.38 -5.16
CA LYS A 71 2.26 16.57 -5.66
C LYS A 71 2.93 17.82 -5.06
N ALA A 72 2.21 18.93 -4.99
CA ALA A 72 2.70 20.17 -4.37
C ALA A 72 2.96 20.02 -2.88
N ALA A 73 2.22 19.14 -2.18
CA ALA A 73 2.42 18.78 -0.77
C ALA A 73 3.59 17.79 -0.55
N GLY A 74 4.34 17.45 -1.62
CA GLY A 74 5.53 16.62 -1.55
C GLY A 74 5.22 15.13 -1.55
N ILE A 75 4.12 14.69 -2.18
CA ILE A 75 3.87 13.28 -2.48
C ILE A 75 4.73 12.90 -3.70
N ASP A 76 5.66 11.99 -3.46
CA ASP A 76 6.63 11.50 -4.46
C ASP A 76 6.06 10.33 -5.25
N PHE A 77 5.14 9.53 -4.69
CA PHE A 77 4.52 8.37 -5.32
C PHE A 77 3.13 8.07 -4.75
N ALA A 78 2.39 7.18 -5.40
CA ALA A 78 1.09 6.72 -4.93
C ALA A 78 0.97 5.18 -4.99
N ILE A 79 0.18 4.60 -4.07
CA ILE A 79 -0.31 3.23 -4.17
C ILE A 79 -1.83 3.30 -4.22
N ILE A 80 -2.41 2.87 -5.34
CA ILE A 80 -3.82 3.10 -5.64
C ILE A 80 -4.57 1.78 -5.59
N ARG A 81 -5.62 1.69 -4.78
CA ARG A 81 -6.48 0.51 -4.81
C ARG A 81 -7.12 0.36 -6.19
N CYS A 82 -6.91 -0.76 -6.85
CA CYS A 82 -7.60 -1.03 -8.10
C CYS A 82 -8.98 -1.65 -7.86
N GLY A 83 -9.10 -2.51 -6.86
CA GLY A 83 -10.34 -3.19 -6.53
C GLY A 83 -10.22 -4.04 -5.27
N TYR A 84 -11.20 -4.89 -5.06
CA TYR A 84 -11.23 -5.86 -3.97
C TYR A 84 -11.95 -7.13 -4.43
N GLY A 85 -11.48 -8.31 -3.95
CA GLY A 85 -12.06 -9.59 -4.33
C GLY A 85 -11.87 -9.94 -5.81
N GLY A 86 -12.54 -11.00 -6.24
CA GLY A 86 -12.38 -11.59 -7.55
C GLY A 86 -13.01 -10.82 -8.71
N GLU A 87 -12.74 -11.31 -9.92
CA GLU A 87 -13.33 -10.78 -11.15
C GLU A 87 -14.83 -11.08 -11.17
N TRP A 88 -15.55 -10.27 -11.91
CA TRP A 88 -16.97 -10.44 -12.12
C TRP A 88 -17.29 -11.81 -12.76
N ASP A 89 -18.18 -12.57 -12.12
CA ASP A 89 -18.57 -13.92 -12.48
C ASP A 89 -19.89 -14.00 -13.28
N GLY A 90 -20.45 -12.85 -13.68
CA GLY A 90 -21.73 -12.75 -14.36
C GLY A 90 -22.92 -12.52 -13.43
N GLN A 91 -22.70 -12.45 -12.11
CA GLN A 91 -23.75 -12.16 -11.15
C GLN A 91 -23.83 -10.63 -10.90
N GLU A 92 -25.05 -10.07 -10.88
CA GLU A 92 -25.23 -8.63 -10.67
C GLU A 92 -24.70 -8.17 -9.32
N GLU A 93 -24.76 -9.02 -8.30
CA GLU A 93 -24.29 -8.73 -6.96
C GLU A 93 -22.77 -8.57 -6.85
N ASN A 94 -22.00 -9.12 -7.80
CA ASN A 94 -20.53 -9.06 -7.81
C ASN A 94 -19.99 -7.99 -8.78
N TRP A 95 -20.87 -7.23 -9.38
CA TRP A 95 -20.57 -6.27 -10.43
C TRP A 95 -19.66 -5.09 -10.01
N ALA A 96 -19.56 -4.76 -8.73
CA ALA A 96 -18.99 -3.49 -8.29
C ALA A 96 -17.74 -3.64 -7.40
N GLN A 97 -16.85 -4.57 -7.72
CA GLN A 97 -15.62 -4.76 -6.94
C GLN A 97 -14.46 -3.88 -7.42
N ASP A 98 -14.60 -3.24 -8.58
CA ASP A 98 -13.65 -2.20 -9.02
C ASP A 98 -13.66 -1.03 -8.04
N ASP A 99 -12.49 -0.46 -7.73
CA ASP A 99 -12.46 0.79 -7.00
C ASP A 99 -12.97 1.93 -7.88
N THR A 100 -13.97 2.65 -7.41
CA THR A 100 -14.65 3.70 -8.18
C THR A 100 -13.72 4.78 -8.70
N TYR A 101 -12.60 5.03 -8.00
CA TYR A 101 -11.63 6.06 -8.38
C TYR A 101 -10.34 5.50 -8.97
N TRP A 102 -10.21 4.16 -9.12
CA TRP A 102 -9.00 3.54 -9.68
C TRP A 102 -8.51 4.24 -10.95
N ARG A 103 -9.35 4.26 -11.95
CA ARG A 103 -9.02 4.81 -13.26
C ARG A 103 -8.61 6.27 -13.20
N ARG A 104 -9.48 7.06 -12.60
CA ARG A 104 -9.22 8.48 -12.46
C ARG A 104 -7.88 8.74 -11.78
N ASN A 105 -7.59 8.01 -10.70
CA ASN A 105 -6.34 8.17 -9.97
C ASN A 105 -5.14 7.73 -10.80
N ALA A 106 -5.22 6.58 -11.49
CA ALA A 106 -4.16 6.07 -12.36
C ALA A 106 -3.90 7.01 -13.55
N ASP A 107 -4.95 7.53 -14.19
CA ASP A 107 -4.86 8.48 -15.29
C ASP A 107 -4.22 9.81 -14.86
N GLU A 108 -4.64 10.35 -13.71
CA GLU A 108 -4.09 11.60 -13.18
C GLU A 108 -2.62 11.45 -12.74
N CYS A 109 -2.27 10.34 -12.08
CA CYS A 109 -0.87 10.04 -11.77
C CYS A 109 -0.03 9.94 -13.05
N THR A 110 -0.55 9.27 -14.08
CA THR A 110 0.11 9.17 -15.40
C THR A 110 0.27 10.55 -16.02
N ARG A 111 -0.79 11.37 -16.05
CA ARG A 111 -0.77 12.72 -16.61
C ARG A 111 0.25 13.62 -15.93
N LEU A 112 0.35 13.53 -14.61
CA LEU A 112 1.23 14.36 -13.80
C LEU A 112 2.65 13.80 -13.65
N GLY A 113 2.89 12.57 -14.14
CA GLY A 113 4.17 11.88 -13.98
C GLY A 113 4.45 11.57 -12.50
N ILE A 114 3.42 11.23 -11.72
CA ILE A 114 3.56 10.71 -10.36
C ILE A 114 3.75 9.20 -10.49
N PRO A 115 4.90 8.65 -10.07
CA PRO A 115 5.11 7.20 -10.07
C PRO A 115 4.06 6.52 -9.18
N PHE A 116 3.47 5.41 -9.65
CA PHE A 116 2.47 4.71 -8.85
C PHE A 116 2.56 3.20 -8.97
N GLY A 117 2.03 2.52 -7.97
CA GLY A 117 1.69 1.10 -7.93
C GLY A 117 0.21 0.92 -7.62
N THR A 118 -0.18 -0.32 -7.46
CA THR A 118 -1.57 -0.64 -7.13
C THR A 118 -1.67 -1.73 -6.08
N TYR A 119 -2.83 -1.83 -5.43
CA TYR A 119 -3.15 -2.96 -4.57
C TYR A 119 -4.56 -3.48 -4.82
N LEU A 120 -4.73 -4.78 -4.60
CA LEU A 120 -6.02 -5.44 -4.53
C LEU A 120 -6.26 -5.92 -3.10
N TYR A 121 -7.39 -5.53 -2.51
CA TYR A 121 -7.82 -6.01 -1.20
C TYR A 121 -8.40 -7.41 -1.33
N SER A 122 -7.76 -8.40 -0.73
CA SER A 122 -8.08 -9.82 -0.93
C SER A 122 -9.13 -10.34 0.05
N TYR A 123 -10.03 -11.17 -0.48
CA TYR A 123 -10.94 -12.02 0.28
C TYR A 123 -10.71 -13.51 0.02
N ALA A 124 -9.73 -13.87 -0.81
CA ALA A 124 -9.53 -15.25 -1.28
C ALA A 124 -9.21 -16.22 -0.13
N THR A 125 -9.94 -17.31 -0.09
CA THR A 125 -9.73 -18.45 0.80
C THR A 125 -9.46 -19.75 0.04
N THR A 126 -9.56 -19.71 -1.28
CA THR A 126 -9.27 -20.81 -2.20
C THR A 126 -8.36 -20.34 -3.35
N VAL A 127 -7.68 -21.30 -3.99
CA VAL A 127 -6.83 -21.03 -5.15
C VAL A 127 -7.64 -20.43 -6.30
N GLU A 128 -8.86 -20.89 -6.52
CA GLU A 128 -9.76 -20.39 -7.55
C GLU A 128 -10.12 -18.93 -7.30
N GLU A 129 -10.41 -18.56 -6.05
CA GLU A 129 -10.69 -17.17 -5.68
C GLU A 129 -9.45 -16.29 -5.89
N ALA A 130 -8.26 -16.73 -5.45
CA ALA A 130 -7.02 -15.99 -5.66
C ALA A 130 -6.69 -15.78 -7.15
N ARG A 131 -6.93 -16.79 -7.99
CA ARG A 131 -6.80 -16.65 -9.45
C ARG A 131 -7.83 -15.68 -10.05
N SER A 132 -9.06 -15.70 -9.55
CA SER A 132 -10.09 -14.72 -9.95
C SER A 132 -9.72 -13.30 -9.56
N GLU A 133 -9.10 -13.11 -8.39
CA GLU A 133 -8.57 -11.81 -7.97
C GLU A 133 -7.44 -11.32 -8.89
N ALA A 134 -6.60 -12.22 -9.39
CA ALA A 134 -5.58 -11.89 -10.38
C ALA A 134 -6.18 -11.54 -11.75
N ASP A 135 -7.25 -12.24 -12.18
CA ASP A 135 -8.00 -11.90 -13.40
C ASP A 135 -8.58 -10.48 -13.31
N HIS A 136 -9.11 -10.13 -12.14
CA HIS A 136 -9.61 -8.79 -11.83
C HIS A 136 -8.52 -7.71 -11.98
N VAL A 137 -7.36 -7.91 -11.35
CA VAL A 137 -6.23 -6.98 -11.49
C VAL A 137 -5.75 -6.89 -12.93
N ALA A 138 -5.64 -8.02 -13.65
CA ALA A 138 -5.20 -8.05 -15.03
C ALA A 138 -6.12 -7.20 -15.95
N ARG A 139 -7.43 -7.30 -15.75
CA ARG A 139 -8.40 -6.47 -16.44
C ARG A 139 -8.22 -4.98 -16.11
N LEU A 140 -8.13 -4.63 -14.83
CA LEU A 140 -8.00 -3.23 -14.39
C LEU A 140 -6.68 -2.59 -14.84
N LEU A 141 -5.64 -3.39 -15.01
CA LEU A 141 -4.37 -2.95 -15.58
C LEU A 141 -4.40 -2.84 -17.11
N GLY A 142 -5.45 -3.35 -17.78
CA GLY A 142 -5.55 -3.37 -19.24
C GLY A 142 -4.73 -4.49 -19.89
N LEU A 143 -4.38 -5.55 -19.16
CA LEU A 143 -3.67 -6.72 -19.69
C LEU A 143 -4.62 -7.69 -20.40
N THR A 144 -5.89 -7.68 -20.05
CA THR A 144 -6.93 -8.51 -20.64
C THR A 144 -8.11 -7.66 -21.12
N ALA A 145 -8.90 -8.19 -22.05
CA ALA A 145 -10.15 -7.56 -22.46
C ALA A 145 -11.21 -7.64 -21.34
N PRO A 146 -12.17 -6.72 -21.28
CA PRO A 146 -13.28 -6.82 -20.34
C PRO A 146 -14.10 -8.10 -20.59
N PRO A 147 -14.68 -8.69 -19.53
CA PRO A 147 -15.47 -9.90 -19.66
C PRO A 147 -16.78 -9.67 -20.41
N GLN A 148 -17.21 -8.45 -20.56
CA GLN A 148 -18.46 -8.08 -21.26
C GLN A 148 -18.28 -6.81 -22.09
N GLU A 149 -18.87 -6.81 -23.31
CA GLU A 149 -18.95 -5.63 -24.18
C GLU A 149 -19.79 -4.55 -23.50
N GLY A 150 -19.28 -3.32 -23.42
CA GLY A 150 -19.96 -2.20 -22.75
C GLY A 150 -19.56 -1.97 -21.29
N LEU A 151 -18.65 -2.75 -20.73
CA LEU A 151 -17.84 -2.32 -19.60
C LEU A 151 -16.86 -1.26 -20.10
N ASP A 152 -17.40 -0.10 -20.33
CA ASP A 152 -16.70 1.01 -20.91
C ASP A 152 -15.59 1.46 -19.99
N ASP A 153 -14.49 1.76 -20.49
CA ASP A 153 -13.38 2.40 -19.84
C ASP A 153 -12.09 1.57 -19.74
N TYR A 154 -11.86 0.78 -20.77
CA TYR A 154 -10.54 0.18 -20.90
C TYR A 154 -9.52 1.18 -21.41
N THR A 155 -8.36 1.21 -20.78
CA THR A 155 -7.21 1.93 -21.32
C THR A 155 -6.86 1.35 -22.69
N ALA A 156 -6.54 2.20 -23.63
CA ALA A 156 -6.08 1.77 -24.95
C ALA A 156 -4.72 1.03 -24.90
N ALA A 157 -4.01 1.13 -23.77
CA ALA A 157 -2.75 0.46 -23.48
C ALA A 157 -2.67 0.14 -21.97
N PRO A 158 -1.95 -0.92 -21.56
CA PRO A 158 -1.75 -1.26 -20.17
C PRO A 158 -1.10 -0.11 -19.38
N TYR A 159 -1.53 0.07 -18.13
CA TYR A 159 -0.88 1.01 -17.21
C TYR A 159 0.57 0.60 -16.96
N GLN A 160 1.45 1.59 -16.92
CA GLN A 160 2.87 1.40 -16.60
C GLN A 160 3.10 1.67 -15.12
N LEU A 161 3.21 0.61 -14.34
CA LEU A 161 3.45 0.71 -12.90
C LEU A 161 4.94 0.93 -12.61
N SER A 162 5.24 1.89 -11.74
CA SER A 162 6.59 2.13 -11.21
C SER A 162 6.85 1.35 -9.93
N TYR A 163 5.79 1.01 -9.20
CA TYR A 163 5.79 0.23 -7.96
C TYR A 163 5.04 -1.09 -8.17
N PRO A 164 5.14 -2.05 -7.23
CA PRO A 164 4.50 -3.36 -7.36
C PRO A 164 2.98 -3.31 -7.55
N VAL A 165 2.44 -4.43 -8.04
CA VAL A 165 1.11 -4.88 -7.65
C VAL A 165 1.25 -5.48 -6.26
N TYR A 166 0.57 -4.90 -5.27
CA TYR A 166 0.53 -5.43 -3.92
C TYR A 166 -0.71 -6.29 -3.73
N TYR A 167 -0.51 -7.49 -3.22
CA TYR A 167 -1.59 -8.35 -2.76
C TYR A 167 -1.83 -8.05 -1.29
N ASP A 168 -2.98 -7.45 -0.97
CA ASP A 168 -3.32 -6.96 0.35
C ASP A 168 -4.02 -8.05 1.16
N LEU A 169 -3.31 -8.59 2.13
CA LEU A 169 -3.68 -9.77 2.92
C LEU A 169 -3.93 -9.37 4.38
N GLU A 170 -5.08 -8.78 4.68
CA GLU A 170 -5.40 -8.35 6.04
C GLU A 170 -6.85 -8.60 6.48
N ASP A 171 -7.72 -9.02 5.56
CA ASP A 171 -9.14 -9.17 5.88
C ASP A 171 -9.39 -10.25 6.93
N LYS A 172 -10.38 -10.00 7.77
CA LYS A 172 -10.81 -10.94 8.82
C LYS A 172 -11.29 -12.30 8.27
N TYR A 173 -11.84 -12.33 7.04
CA TYR A 173 -12.32 -13.57 6.43
C TYR A 173 -11.17 -14.53 6.12
N ILE A 174 -10.01 -13.99 5.72
CA ILE A 174 -8.82 -14.80 5.47
C ILE A 174 -8.01 -15.06 6.75
N SER A 175 -8.43 -14.54 7.89
CA SER A 175 -7.73 -14.74 9.17
C SER A 175 -7.69 -16.20 9.65
N GLY A 176 -8.58 -17.04 9.15
CA GLY A 176 -8.61 -18.49 9.42
C GLY A 176 -7.71 -19.34 8.52
N VAL A 177 -7.20 -18.77 7.42
CA VAL A 177 -6.31 -19.48 6.48
C VAL A 177 -4.95 -19.69 7.12
N PHE A 178 -4.39 -20.89 7.05
CA PHE A 178 -3.07 -21.18 7.61
C PHE A 178 -1.95 -20.50 6.79
N PRO A 179 -0.81 -20.16 7.40
CA PRO A 179 0.28 -19.48 6.71
C PRO A 179 0.74 -20.14 5.41
N ALA A 180 0.92 -21.46 5.40
CA ALA A 180 1.30 -22.19 4.19
C ALA A 180 0.24 -22.14 3.08
N GLU A 181 -1.04 -22.27 3.45
CA GLU A 181 -2.16 -22.13 2.50
C GLU A 181 -2.24 -20.69 1.95
N MET A 182 -2.02 -19.69 2.80
CA MET A 182 -1.98 -18.29 2.37
C MET A 182 -0.83 -18.02 1.40
N ALA A 183 0.31 -18.68 1.57
CA ALA A 183 1.41 -18.61 0.61
C ALA A 183 1.03 -19.28 -0.73
N GLU A 184 0.29 -20.39 -0.71
CA GLU A 184 -0.24 -21.02 -1.93
C GLU A 184 -1.24 -20.12 -2.66
N LEU A 185 -2.13 -19.43 -1.93
CA LEU A 185 -3.05 -18.45 -2.51
C LEU A 185 -2.28 -17.28 -3.16
N THR A 186 -1.24 -16.80 -2.47
CA THR A 186 -0.38 -15.73 -2.98
C THR A 186 0.34 -16.14 -4.28
N GLU A 187 0.89 -17.35 -4.30
CA GLU A 187 1.51 -17.93 -5.51
C GLU A 187 0.50 -18.06 -6.64
N ALA A 188 -0.70 -18.54 -6.34
CA ALA A 188 -1.76 -18.69 -7.34
C ALA A 188 -2.19 -17.35 -7.94
N PHE A 189 -2.27 -16.30 -7.12
CA PHE A 189 -2.56 -14.94 -7.55
C PHE A 189 -1.48 -14.41 -8.50
N PHE A 190 -0.22 -14.42 -8.09
CA PHE A 190 0.85 -13.86 -8.91
C PHE A 190 1.15 -14.68 -10.16
N SER A 191 1.16 -16.01 -10.06
CA SER A 191 1.31 -16.87 -11.24
C SER A 191 0.20 -16.61 -12.26
N ARG A 192 -1.04 -16.41 -11.81
CA ARG A 192 -2.15 -16.09 -12.71
C ARG A 192 -1.99 -14.72 -13.36
N LEU A 193 -1.52 -13.74 -12.61
CA LEU A 193 -1.25 -12.41 -13.14
C LEU A 193 -0.14 -12.43 -14.21
N GLU A 194 0.90 -13.26 -14.00
CA GLU A 194 1.95 -13.52 -14.99
C GLU A 194 1.42 -14.23 -16.25
N GLU A 195 0.49 -15.17 -16.12
CA GLU A 195 -0.20 -15.79 -17.26
C GLU A 195 -0.90 -14.76 -18.17
N HIS A 196 -1.34 -13.62 -17.59
CA HIS A 196 -1.90 -12.48 -18.32
C HIS A 196 -0.85 -11.52 -18.86
N GLY A 197 0.43 -11.84 -18.70
CA GLY A 197 1.55 -11.05 -19.24
C GLY A 197 2.06 -9.96 -18.32
N TYR A 198 1.70 -9.96 -17.04
CA TYR A 198 2.30 -9.06 -16.07
C TYR A 198 3.76 -9.44 -15.83
N THR A 199 4.65 -8.47 -16.00
CA THR A 199 6.11 -8.64 -15.81
C THR A 199 6.68 -7.65 -14.80
N GLY A 200 5.80 -6.93 -14.10
CA GLY A 200 6.20 -5.95 -13.11
C GLY A 200 6.54 -6.57 -11.75
N LYS A 201 6.84 -5.72 -10.79
CA LYS A 201 7.16 -6.15 -9.43
C LYS A 201 5.89 -6.66 -8.72
N GLN A 202 6.07 -7.71 -7.92
CA GLN A 202 5.07 -8.31 -7.04
C GLN A 202 5.39 -7.91 -5.59
N GLY A 203 4.39 -7.53 -4.82
CA GLY A 203 4.57 -7.12 -3.43
C GLY A 203 3.43 -7.61 -2.55
N LEU A 204 3.65 -7.60 -1.25
CA LEU A 204 2.64 -7.96 -0.25
C LEU A 204 2.42 -6.81 0.71
N TYR A 205 1.14 -6.56 1.02
CA TYR A 205 0.78 -5.66 2.10
C TYR A 205 0.11 -6.42 3.23
N ALA A 206 0.50 -6.08 4.44
CA ALA A 206 -0.21 -6.47 5.66
C ALA A 206 0.26 -5.64 6.86
N SER A 207 -0.48 -5.74 7.97
CA SER A 207 -0.02 -5.22 9.25
C SER A 207 1.26 -5.92 9.72
N LEU A 208 2.09 -5.22 10.51
CA LEU A 208 3.31 -5.78 11.08
C LEU A 208 3.08 -7.10 11.85
N ASN A 209 1.92 -7.23 12.51
CA ASN A 209 1.59 -8.46 13.23
C ASN A 209 1.42 -9.66 12.29
N TRP A 210 0.81 -9.45 11.13
CA TRP A 210 0.66 -10.50 10.12
C TRP A 210 2.00 -10.84 9.48
N VAL A 211 2.81 -9.83 9.16
CA VAL A 211 4.17 -10.04 8.63
C VAL A 211 5.02 -10.90 9.58
N ARG A 212 4.99 -10.61 10.87
CA ARG A 212 5.75 -11.38 11.87
C ARG A 212 5.20 -12.79 12.10
N GLY A 213 3.89 -12.96 12.01
CA GLY A 213 3.23 -14.22 12.27
C GLY A 213 3.06 -15.06 11.01
N ARG A 214 2.24 -14.58 10.07
CA ARG A 214 1.80 -15.35 8.90
C ARG A 214 2.84 -15.40 7.80
N PHE A 215 3.47 -14.25 7.47
CA PHE A 215 4.49 -14.20 6.43
C PHE A 215 5.85 -14.74 6.90
N SER A 216 5.94 -15.28 8.11
CA SER A 216 7.13 -16.02 8.54
C SER A 216 7.27 -17.39 7.87
N ASP A 217 6.20 -17.91 7.24
CA ASP A 217 6.26 -19.15 6.47
C ASP A 217 7.23 -19.02 5.27
N PRO A 218 8.07 -20.04 5.01
CA PRO A 218 9.03 -20.00 3.88
C PRO A 218 8.39 -19.81 2.52
N GLY A 219 7.11 -20.16 2.34
CA GLY A 219 6.37 -19.94 1.11
C GLY A 219 6.31 -18.47 0.68
N PHE A 220 6.55 -17.54 1.61
CA PHE A 220 6.59 -16.10 1.31
C PHE A 220 7.98 -15.56 0.98
N ASP A 221 9.04 -16.37 1.02
CA ASP A 221 10.42 -15.89 0.92
C ASP A 221 10.71 -15.07 -0.34
N GLN A 222 10.07 -15.41 -1.46
CA GLN A 222 10.28 -14.71 -2.74
C GLN A 222 9.74 -13.27 -2.75
N TRP A 223 8.78 -12.91 -1.88
CA TRP A 223 8.21 -11.58 -1.81
C TRP A 223 8.76 -10.73 -0.65
N ARG A 224 9.64 -11.27 0.21
CA ARG A 224 10.17 -10.54 1.38
C ARG A 224 10.87 -9.23 1.02
N GLY A 225 11.38 -9.13 -0.20
CA GLY A 225 12.03 -7.92 -0.69
C GLY A 225 11.07 -6.78 -1.03
N ASN A 226 9.77 -7.07 -1.21
CA ASN A 226 8.76 -6.12 -1.62
C ASN A 226 7.59 -6.09 -0.61
N LEU A 227 7.90 -6.05 0.69
CA LEU A 227 6.89 -5.91 1.74
C LEU A 227 6.52 -4.43 1.93
N TRP A 228 5.23 -4.17 1.90
CA TRP A 228 4.62 -2.92 2.34
C TRP A 228 3.94 -3.20 3.69
N ILE A 229 4.47 -2.63 4.76
CA ILE A 229 4.09 -2.99 6.13
C ILE A 229 3.35 -1.84 6.79
N ALA A 230 2.14 -2.12 7.27
CA ALA A 230 1.39 -1.17 8.08
C ALA A 230 1.79 -1.29 9.55
N ARG A 231 2.20 -0.17 10.12
CA ARG A 231 2.30 0.06 11.56
C ARG A 231 2.17 1.54 11.85
N PHE A 232 1.10 1.92 12.51
CA PHE A 232 0.82 3.29 12.90
C PHE A 232 1.52 3.61 14.21
N ALA A 233 2.75 4.04 14.11
CA ALA A 233 3.66 4.28 15.24
C ALA A 233 4.80 5.19 14.82
N ASP A 234 5.59 5.66 15.80
CA ASP A 234 6.75 6.51 15.55
C ASP A 234 7.88 5.79 14.80
N GLU A 235 7.91 4.46 14.88
CA GLU A 235 8.88 3.62 14.20
C GLU A 235 8.25 2.29 13.76
N LEU A 236 8.74 1.70 12.66
CA LEU A 236 8.26 0.40 12.21
C LEU A 236 8.66 -0.75 13.17
N GLY A 237 9.89 -0.73 13.66
CA GLY A 237 10.38 -1.74 14.61
C GLY A 237 10.41 -3.17 14.05
N TYR A 238 10.56 -3.33 12.73
CA TYR A 238 10.72 -4.61 12.04
C TYR A 238 12.19 -4.82 11.68
N ASN A 239 12.72 -6.02 11.96
CA ASN A 239 14.13 -6.35 11.76
C ASN A 239 14.38 -7.19 10.49
N GLY A 240 13.33 -7.48 9.72
CA GLY A 240 13.44 -8.18 8.43
C GLY A 240 13.56 -7.21 7.26
N THR A 241 13.66 -7.76 6.07
CA THR A 241 13.68 -7.00 4.82
C THR A 241 12.29 -6.48 4.50
N TYR A 242 12.17 -5.24 4.04
CA TYR A 242 10.94 -4.62 3.56
C TYR A 242 11.27 -3.44 2.62
N ASP A 243 10.31 -2.97 1.86
CA ASP A 243 10.48 -1.85 0.93
C ASP A 243 9.74 -0.60 1.39
N MET A 244 8.52 -0.75 1.93
CA MET A 244 7.64 0.36 2.24
C MET A 244 7.03 0.23 3.64
N TRP A 245 6.83 1.35 4.28
CA TRP A 245 6.17 1.47 5.58
C TRP A 245 4.99 2.44 5.51
N GLN A 246 3.77 1.93 5.73
CA GLN A 246 2.59 2.77 5.99
C GLN A 246 2.63 3.20 7.45
N SER A 247 2.95 4.45 7.67
CA SER A 247 3.31 4.96 9.00
C SER A 247 2.13 5.55 9.76
N THR A 248 1.12 6.00 9.04
CA THR A 248 -0.07 6.64 9.60
C THR A 248 -1.27 6.48 8.68
N TYR A 249 -2.46 6.51 9.27
CA TYR A 249 -3.76 6.65 8.59
C TYR A 249 -4.47 7.97 8.95
N SER A 250 -3.77 8.87 9.65
CA SER A 250 -4.38 10.06 10.26
C SER A 250 -3.72 11.37 9.82
N ALA A 251 -2.99 11.37 8.70
CA ALA A 251 -2.51 12.61 8.14
C ALA A 251 -3.68 13.47 7.65
N PRO A 252 -3.68 14.81 7.87
CA PRO A 252 -4.79 15.66 7.48
C PRO A 252 -5.06 15.60 5.98
N GLY A 253 -6.21 15.05 5.57
CA GLY A 253 -6.55 14.83 4.17
C GLY A 253 -6.55 16.11 3.34
N ALA A 254 -7.01 17.21 3.92
CA ALA A 254 -7.03 18.51 3.26
C ALA A 254 -5.63 18.97 2.81
N ASP A 255 -4.57 18.61 3.52
CA ASP A 255 -3.19 19.01 3.17
C ASP A 255 -2.71 18.28 1.92
N TYR A 256 -3.21 17.08 1.67
CA TYR A 256 -2.81 16.19 0.56
C TYR A 256 -3.82 16.13 -0.59
N GLY A 257 -4.86 16.96 -0.55
CA GLY A 257 -5.81 17.08 -1.67
C GLY A 257 -6.85 15.98 -1.74
N VAL A 258 -7.09 15.21 -0.66
CA VAL A 258 -8.16 14.22 -0.61
C VAL A 258 -9.43 14.80 0.03
N GLN A 259 -10.58 14.17 -0.22
CA GLN A 259 -11.86 14.62 0.32
C GLN A 259 -12.16 14.06 1.71
N SER A 260 -11.54 12.94 2.08
CA SER A 260 -11.63 12.39 3.43
C SER A 260 -10.94 13.31 4.45
N GLU A 261 -11.33 13.21 5.72
CA GLU A 261 -10.68 13.95 6.80
C GLU A 261 -9.21 13.58 6.95
N THR A 262 -8.87 12.33 6.68
CA THR A 262 -7.52 11.78 6.81
C THR A 262 -7.08 11.01 5.57
N VAL A 263 -5.77 10.82 5.46
CA VAL A 263 -5.13 10.00 4.43
C VAL A 263 -3.96 9.22 5.01
N ASP A 264 -3.69 8.07 4.42
CA ASP A 264 -2.56 7.22 4.75
C ASP A 264 -1.28 7.77 4.12
N LEU A 265 -0.17 7.71 4.87
CA LEU A 265 1.15 8.08 4.35
C LEU A 265 2.12 6.93 4.43
N ASP A 266 2.81 6.76 3.31
CA ASP A 266 3.78 5.72 3.07
C ASP A 266 5.17 6.28 2.90
N PHE A 267 6.15 5.56 3.41
CA PHE A 267 7.55 5.94 3.21
C PHE A 267 8.32 4.79 2.57
N ILE A 268 8.99 5.10 1.45
CA ILE A 268 10.05 4.22 0.95
C ILE A 268 11.26 4.40 1.84
N MET A 269 11.73 3.30 2.40
CA MET A 269 12.84 3.25 3.31
C MET A 269 14.11 2.81 2.57
N ARG A 270 15.25 3.39 2.91
CA ARG A 270 16.55 3.01 2.35
C ARG A 270 17.58 2.87 3.45
N PRO A 271 18.55 1.94 3.33
CA PRO A 271 19.63 1.83 4.28
C PRO A 271 20.35 3.16 4.45
N PHE A 272 20.56 3.51 5.69
CA PHE A 272 21.19 4.75 6.07
C PHE A 272 22.62 4.47 6.55
N LYS A 273 23.61 4.96 5.81
CA LYS A 273 25.01 4.88 6.22
C LYS A 273 25.48 6.24 6.71
N PHE A 274 25.89 6.32 7.96
CA PHE A 274 26.63 7.48 8.45
C PHE A 274 27.99 7.52 7.73
N ALA A 275 28.27 8.56 6.95
CA ALA A 275 29.63 8.94 6.65
C ALA A 275 30.29 9.27 7.99
N GLY A 276 31.38 8.55 8.35
CA GLY A 276 31.97 8.60 9.66
C GLY A 276 32.04 10.01 10.23
N VAL A 277 31.47 10.19 11.41
CA VAL A 277 31.40 11.47 12.09
C VAL A 277 32.81 11.79 12.57
N SER A 278 33.52 12.65 11.88
CA SER A 278 34.67 13.35 12.45
C SER A 278 34.13 14.43 13.38
N ALA A 279 34.23 14.20 14.66
CA ALA A 279 33.95 15.24 15.65
C ALA A 279 34.95 16.39 15.49
N CYS A 280 34.57 17.43 14.76
CA CYS A 280 35.29 18.67 14.75
C CYS A 280 34.69 19.59 15.83
N ASN A 281 35.44 19.86 16.85
CA ASN A 281 35.15 20.88 17.88
C ASN A 281 33.88 20.67 18.72
N GLY A 282 33.56 19.40 19.07
CA GLY A 282 32.46 19.12 19.99
C GLY A 282 31.07 19.34 19.42
N LYS A 283 30.93 19.60 18.13
CA LYS A 283 29.64 19.61 17.40
C LYS A 283 29.52 18.36 16.57
N THR A 284 28.47 17.59 16.79
CA THR A 284 28.10 16.47 15.97
C THR A 284 27.72 17.00 14.58
N ALA A 285 28.40 16.57 13.54
CA ALA A 285 27.98 16.89 12.18
C ALA A 285 26.64 16.19 11.90
N ALA A 286 25.71 16.88 11.26
CA ALA A 286 24.49 16.26 10.79
C ALA A 286 24.83 15.08 9.86
N PRO A 287 24.11 13.95 9.96
CA PRO A 287 24.32 12.81 9.09
C PRO A 287 24.05 13.22 7.64
N VAL A 288 24.96 12.85 6.74
CA VAL A 288 24.80 13.10 5.30
C VAL A 288 24.25 11.84 4.66
N LEU A 289 23.10 11.93 4.02
CA LEU A 289 22.58 10.89 3.13
C LEU A 289 23.56 10.75 1.96
N LEU A 290 24.24 9.60 1.90
CA LEU A 290 24.98 9.24 0.70
C LEU A 290 23.95 8.74 -0.29
N ASN A 291 23.69 9.53 -1.35
CA ASN A 291 22.91 9.08 -2.50
C ASN A 291 23.63 7.88 -3.13
N ASP A 292 23.23 6.69 -2.76
CA ASP A 292 23.59 5.50 -3.52
C ASP A 292 22.61 5.42 -4.70
N THR A 293 23.11 5.68 -5.90
CA THR A 293 22.34 5.68 -7.14
C THR A 293 22.00 4.28 -7.64
N ARG A 294 22.27 3.24 -6.87
CA ARG A 294 21.85 1.87 -7.14
C ARG A 294 20.43 1.66 -6.61
N THR A 295 19.46 1.91 -7.47
CA THR A 295 18.05 1.95 -7.13
C THR A 295 17.38 0.58 -7.05
N ASP A 296 18.03 -0.52 -7.41
CA ASP A 296 17.28 -1.74 -7.77
C ASP A 296 17.41 -2.91 -6.79
N GLU A 297 18.25 -2.84 -5.74
CA GLU A 297 18.48 -4.02 -4.88
C GLU A 297 18.67 -3.76 -3.37
N LEU A 298 18.38 -2.56 -2.88
CA LEU A 298 18.60 -2.26 -1.46
C LEU A 298 17.30 -2.38 -0.67
N HIS A 299 17.12 -3.52 -0.04
CA HIS A 299 16.09 -3.74 0.97
C HIS A 299 16.57 -3.29 2.35
N MET A 300 15.64 -2.74 3.15
CA MET A 300 15.96 -2.29 4.51
C MET A 300 16.10 -3.48 5.46
N ASP A 301 17.22 -3.55 6.16
CA ASP A 301 17.27 -4.21 7.46
C ASP A 301 16.69 -3.23 8.49
N GLY A 302 15.65 -3.63 9.21
CA GLY A 302 14.95 -2.78 10.17
C GLY A 302 15.83 -2.14 11.27
N LYS A 303 17.08 -2.61 11.43
CA LYS A 303 18.06 -2.03 12.36
C LYS A 303 18.61 -0.68 11.90
N ASP A 304 18.55 -0.41 10.59
CA ASP A 304 19.08 0.82 10.00
C ASP A 304 18.02 1.89 9.78
N ALA A 305 16.76 1.56 10.10
CA ALA A 305 15.63 2.46 9.82
C ALA A 305 15.61 3.72 10.70
N TYR A 306 16.26 3.68 11.88
CA TYR A 306 16.26 4.78 12.84
C TYR A 306 17.67 5.08 13.35
N ALA A 307 18.10 6.31 13.13
CA ALA A 307 19.24 6.86 13.80
C ALA A 307 18.74 7.84 14.87
N THR A 308 19.00 7.54 16.11
CA THR A 308 18.81 8.53 17.18
C THR A 308 19.83 9.64 16.97
N LEU A 309 19.39 10.81 16.57
CA LEU A 309 20.24 11.99 16.60
C LEU A 309 20.50 12.29 18.08
N ALA A 310 21.69 11.97 18.56
CA ALA A 310 22.11 12.46 19.86
C ALA A 310 22.21 13.96 19.79
N THR A 311 21.38 14.64 20.56
CA THR A 311 21.37 16.10 20.77
C THR A 311 22.63 16.55 21.49
#